data_93f323835d018b3f7e9757a504a28195
#
_entry.id   93f323835d018b3f7e9757a504a28195
#
_cell.length_a   1.000
_cell.length_b   1.000
_cell.length_c   1.000
_cell.angle_alpha   90.00
_cell.angle_beta   90.00
_cell.angle_gamma   90.00
#
_symmetry.space_group_name_H-M   'P 1'
#
loop_
_entity.id
_entity.type
_entity.pdbx_description
1 polymer ?
#
loop_
_entity_poly.entity_id
_entity_poly.type
_entity_poly.pdbx_seq_one_letter_code
_entity_poly.pdbx_strand_id
1 'polypeptide(L)'
;MELKRKLDGRTFRGQVPYSFSKKRPELGPLIHIDDLEVFEGKVAQRIFAEKLRGPQSFRLCRSFCAMSMQAVADLLQVDRRTVQRWESEESPVPPWAMLLVAKMADERSKGRAVMRKWLQELADEEGRPTEIDLDVA
;
A
#
# COMPACT_ATOMS: atom_id res chain seq x y z
N MET A 1 -16.48 16.22 -7.40
CA MET A 1 -15.20 16.95 -7.56
C MET A 1 -14.11 15.99 -8.01
N GLU A 2 -13.29 16.42 -8.94
CA GLU A 2 -12.18 15.58 -9.40
C GLU A 2 -11.00 15.67 -8.44
N LEU A 3 -10.50 14.52 -8.00
CA LEU A 3 -9.23 14.39 -7.30
C LEU A 3 -8.16 13.89 -8.25
N LYS A 4 -6.95 14.44 -8.08
CA LYS A 4 -5.78 14.01 -8.84
C LYS A 4 -4.67 13.63 -7.86
N ARG A 5 -3.96 12.55 -8.16
CA ARG A 5 -2.76 12.14 -7.44
C ARG A 5 -1.66 11.86 -8.45
N LYS A 6 -0.52 12.52 -8.30
CA LYS A 6 0.67 12.26 -9.13
C LYS A 6 1.64 11.38 -8.38
N LEU A 7 1.98 10.24 -8.97
CA LEU A 7 2.93 9.29 -8.40
C LEU A 7 3.83 8.78 -9.52
N ASP A 8 5.14 8.98 -9.38
CA ASP A 8 6.14 8.45 -10.32
C ASP A 8 5.84 8.81 -11.78
N GLY A 9 5.44 10.07 -12.02
CA GLY A 9 5.14 10.58 -13.35
C GLY A 9 3.78 10.20 -13.90
N ARG A 10 2.96 9.45 -13.15
CA ARG A 10 1.60 9.07 -13.54
C ARG A 10 0.57 9.88 -12.78
N THR A 11 -0.53 10.20 -13.43
CA THR A 11 -1.63 10.94 -12.81
C THR A 11 -2.83 10.03 -12.65
N PHE A 12 -3.28 9.86 -11.40
CA PHE A 12 -4.50 9.14 -11.06
C PHE A 12 -5.61 10.15 -10.85
N ARG A 13 -6.75 9.95 -11.50
CA ARG A 13 -7.91 10.87 -11.43
C ARG A 13 -9.15 10.09 -11.03
N GLY A 14 -9.97 10.73 -10.20
CA GLY A 14 -11.25 10.15 -9.81
C GLY A 14 -12.23 11.20 -9.36
N GLN A 15 -13.51 10.90 -9.47
CA GLN A 15 -14.57 11.76 -8.96
C GLN A 15 -14.92 11.33 -7.55
N VAL A 16 -15.03 12.30 -6.65
CA VAL A 16 -15.41 12.07 -5.25
C VAL A 16 -16.53 13.00 -4.85
N PRO A 17 -17.43 12.57 -3.94
CA PRO A 17 -18.42 13.44 -3.36
C PRO A 17 -17.77 14.60 -2.60
N TYR A 18 -18.45 15.74 -2.55
CA TYR A 18 -17.99 16.89 -1.80
C TYR A 18 -19.17 17.65 -1.24
N SER A 19 -18.91 18.48 -0.24
CA SER A 19 -19.92 19.34 0.39
C SER A 19 -19.27 20.68 0.78
N PHE A 20 -20.11 21.63 1.18
CA PHE A 20 -19.67 22.93 1.66
C PHE A 20 -20.11 23.11 3.09
N SER A 21 -19.24 23.69 3.93
CA SER A 21 -19.61 24.06 5.28
C SER A 21 -20.54 25.26 5.25
N LYS A 22 -21.71 25.14 5.90
CA LYS A 22 -22.65 26.27 6.06
C LYS A 22 -22.11 27.34 6.97
N LYS A 23 -21.31 26.94 7.98
CA LYS A 23 -20.72 27.86 8.97
C LYS A 23 -19.46 28.53 8.49
N ARG A 24 -18.70 27.87 7.60
CA ARG A 24 -17.39 28.32 7.12
C ARG A 24 -17.28 28.15 5.62
N PRO A 25 -18.06 28.90 4.82
CA PRO A 25 -18.06 28.76 3.37
C PRO A 25 -16.69 29.10 2.72
N GLU A 26 -15.83 29.84 3.43
CA GLU A 26 -14.48 30.19 2.97
C GLU A 26 -13.56 28.99 2.85
N LEU A 27 -13.90 27.85 3.44
CA LEU A 27 -13.12 26.62 3.31
C LEU A 27 -13.24 25.99 1.92
N GLY A 28 -14.23 26.40 1.13
CA GLY A 28 -14.46 25.82 -0.18
C GLY A 28 -15.02 24.40 -0.09
N PRO A 29 -14.88 23.60 -1.17
CA PRO A 29 -15.41 22.23 -1.17
C PRO A 29 -14.63 21.34 -0.18
N LEU A 30 -15.39 20.55 0.60
CA LEU A 30 -14.85 19.64 1.61
C LEU A 30 -15.13 18.20 1.17
N ILE A 31 -14.11 17.36 1.32
CA ILE A 31 -14.20 15.94 1.02
C ILE A 31 -14.17 15.17 2.34
N HIS A 32 -15.12 14.24 2.51
CA HIS A 32 -15.13 13.38 3.69
C HIS A 32 -13.91 12.45 3.65
N ILE A 33 -13.32 12.21 4.82
CA ILE A 33 -12.10 11.39 4.92
C ILE A 33 -12.30 9.97 4.38
N ASP A 34 -13.51 9.41 4.56
CA ASP A 34 -13.81 8.08 4.05
C ASP A 34 -13.80 8.04 2.51
N ASP A 35 -14.27 9.11 1.86
CA ASP A 35 -14.26 9.21 0.40
C ASP A 35 -12.83 9.37 -0.12
N LEU A 36 -11.98 10.09 0.61
CA LEU A 36 -10.56 10.21 0.29
C LEU A 36 -9.87 8.85 0.41
N GLU A 37 -10.17 8.10 1.46
CA GLU A 37 -9.62 6.75 1.67
C GLU A 37 -10.05 5.80 0.55
N VAL A 38 -11.31 5.87 0.11
CA VAL A 38 -11.80 5.09 -1.03
C VAL A 38 -11.01 5.45 -2.30
N PHE A 39 -10.79 6.73 -2.55
CA PHE A 39 -9.99 7.18 -3.69
C PHE A 39 -8.56 6.62 -3.63
N GLU A 40 -7.90 6.73 -2.50
CA GLU A 40 -6.54 6.19 -2.32
C GLU A 40 -6.50 4.67 -2.47
N GLY A 41 -7.54 3.98 -2.00
CA GLY A 41 -7.68 2.54 -2.20
C GLY A 41 -7.80 2.17 -3.69
N LYS A 42 -8.54 2.96 -4.47
CA LYS A 42 -8.61 2.76 -5.91
C LYS A 42 -7.28 2.99 -6.61
N VAL A 43 -6.51 3.99 -6.15
CA VAL A 43 -5.14 4.22 -6.63
C VAL A 43 -4.27 2.99 -6.35
N ALA A 44 -4.32 2.46 -5.13
CA ALA A 44 -3.57 1.26 -4.75
C ALA A 44 -3.96 0.05 -5.60
N GLN A 45 -5.25 -0.15 -5.86
CA GLN A 45 -5.73 -1.23 -6.73
C GLN A 45 -5.13 -1.14 -8.14
N ARG A 46 -5.06 0.07 -8.70
CA ARG A 46 -4.49 0.28 -10.04
C ARG A 46 -2.97 0.09 -10.05
N ILE A 47 -2.28 0.51 -9.01
CA ILE A 47 -0.84 0.26 -8.88
C ILE A 47 -0.58 -1.24 -8.93
N PHE A 48 -1.34 -2.03 -8.18
CA PHE A 48 -1.19 -3.49 -8.19
C PHE A 48 -1.60 -4.10 -9.54
N ALA A 49 -2.78 -3.72 -10.06
CA ALA A 49 -3.32 -4.31 -11.28
C ALA A 49 -2.42 -4.08 -12.50
N GLU A 50 -1.85 -2.89 -12.61
CA GLU A 50 -0.99 -2.52 -13.74
C GLU A 50 0.50 -2.74 -13.47
N LYS A 51 0.84 -3.31 -12.30
CA LYS A 51 2.22 -3.61 -11.91
C LYS A 51 3.12 -2.38 -11.99
N LEU A 52 2.61 -1.25 -11.51
CA LEU A 52 3.38 -0.01 -11.46
C LEU A 52 4.44 -0.09 -10.37
N ARG A 53 5.56 0.58 -10.59
CA ARG A 53 6.68 0.57 -9.67
C ARG A 53 7.28 1.97 -9.56
N GLY A 54 7.67 2.35 -8.36
CA GLY A 54 8.34 3.62 -8.10
C GLY A 54 8.30 3.96 -6.62
N PRO A 55 9.16 4.90 -6.17
CA PRO A 55 9.26 5.27 -4.76
C PRO A 55 7.97 5.89 -4.22
N GLN A 56 7.30 6.72 -4.99
CA GLN A 56 6.06 7.38 -4.55
C GLN A 56 4.90 6.39 -4.49
N SER A 57 4.81 5.49 -5.47
CA SER A 57 3.79 4.42 -5.48
C SER A 57 4.00 3.45 -4.32
N PHE A 58 5.26 3.10 -4.01
CA PHE A 58 5.60 2.27 -2.86
C PHE A 58 5.17 2.95 -1.56
N ARG A 59 5.50 4.22 -1.40
CA ARG A 59 5.13 4.99 -0.20
C ARG A 59 3.63 5.09 -0.02
N LEU A 60 2.88 5.33 -1.10
CA LEU A 60 1.42 5.39 -1.03
C LEU A 60 0.85 4.05 -0.56
N CYS A 61 1.29 2.95 -1.14
CA CYS A 61 0.82 1.62 -0.75
C CYS A 61 1.18 1.30 0.70
N ARG A 62 2.40 1.61 1.14
CA ARG A 62 2.81 1.44 2.53
C ARG A 62 1.93 2.26 3.48
N SER A 63 1.74 3.53 3.19
CA SER A 63 0.93 4.43 4.03
C SER A 63 -0.54 4.03 4.04
N PHE A 64 -1.06 3.58 2.91
CA PHE A 64 -2.44 3.07 2.83
C PHE A 64 -2.64 1.86 3.74
N CYS A 65 -1.61 1.02 3.89
CA CYS A 65 -1.64 -0.10 4.84
C CYS A 65 -1.37 0.32 6.29
N ALA A 66 -1.24 1.61 6.57
CA ALA A 66 -0.93 2.15 7.89
C ALA A 66 0.35 1.56 8.49
N MET A 67 1.35 1.28 7.65
CA MET A 67 2.64 0.76 8.06
C MET A 67 3.71 1.84 8.06
N SER A 68 4.49 1.92 9.16
CA SER A 68 5.70 2.72 9.19
C SER A 68 6.80 2.09 8.33
N MET A 69 7.89 2.83 8.06
CA MET A 69 9.05 2.26 7.37
C MET A 69 9.61 1.06 8.13
N GLN A 70 9.66 1.15 9.47
CA GLN A 70 10.15 0.05 10.30
C GLN A 70 9.22 -1.17 10.20
N ALA A 71 7.92 -0.96 10.23
CA ALA A 71 6.94 -2.05 10.14
C ALA A 71 7.06 -2.81 8.82
N VAL A 72 7.17 -2.08 7.69
CA VAL A 72 7.31 -2.73 6.39
C VAL A 72 8.69 -3.39 6.24
N ALA A 73 9.74 -2.78 6.80
CA ALA A 73 11.08 -3.36 6.79
C ALA A 73 11.09 -4.70 7.54
N ASP A 74 10.49 -4.75 8.73
CA ASP A 74 10.38 -5.98 9.52
C ASP A 74 9.61 -7.05 8.75
N LEU A 75 8.51 -6.65 8.12
CA LEU A 75 7.67 -7.57 7.36
C LEU A 75 8.39 -8.16 6.14
N LEU A 76 9.16 -7.33 5.43
CA LEU A 76 9.93 -7.75 4.24
C LEU A 76 11.30 -8.32 4.57
N GLN A 77 11.68 -8.39 5.86
CA GLN A 77 12.98 -8.90 6.31
C GLN A 77 14.16 -8.11 5.73
N VAL A 78 14.04 -6.79 5.74
CA VAL A 78 15.10 -5.87 5.32
C VAL A 78 15.33 -4.81 6.40
N ASP A 79 16.45 -4.08 6.33
CA ASP A 79 16.69 -2.97 7.22
C ASP A 79 15.77 -1.78 6.90
N ARG A 80 15.40 -1.02 7.93
CA ARG A 80 14.66 0.23 7.77
C ARG A 80 15.38 1.19 6.81
N ARG A 81 16.70 1.24 6.88
CA ARG A 81 17.53 2.08 6.00
C ARG A 81 17.35 1.70 4.53
N THR A 82 17.18 0.42 4.24
CA THR A 82 16.89 -0.06 2.88
C THR A 82 15.58 0.50 2.36
N VAL A 83 14.52 0.45 3.17
CA VAL A 83 13.21 1.04 2.82
C VAL A 83 13.34 2.55 2.61
N GLN A 84 14.08 3.23 3.48
CA GLN A 84 14.31 4.66 3.36
C GLN A 84 15.00 5.01 2.03
N ARG A 85 15.99 4.23 1.61
CA ARG A 85 16.70 4.42 0.32
C ARG A 85 15.77 4.22 -0.87
N TRP A 86 14.84 3.28 -0.78
CA TRP A 86 13.84 3.07 -1.83
C TRP A 86 12.93 4.28 -1.98
N GLU A 87 12.46 4.85 -0.86
CA GLU A 87 11.53 5.98 -0.89
C GLU A 87 12.21 7.31 -1.17
N SER A 88 13.50 7.44 -0.93
CA SER A 88 14.29 8.64 -1.24
C SER A 88 14.94 8.63 -2.63
N GLU A 89 14.71 7.60 -3.41
CA GLU A 89 15.26 7.42 -4.76
C GLU A 89 16.78 7.14 -4.79
N GLU A 90 17.40 6.89 -3.64
CA GLU A 90 18.82 6.50 -3.58
C GLU A 90 19.07 5.13 -4.23
N SER A 91 18.08 4.24 -4.15
CA SER A 91 18.11 2.96 -4.85
C SER A 91 16.71 2.62 -5.34
N PRO A 92 16.60 1.87 -6.45
CA PRO A 92 15.30 1.52 -7.00
C PRO A 92 14.58 0.53 -6.10
N VAL A 93 13.25 0.64 -6.05
CA VAL A 93 12.40 -0.33 -5.35
C VAL A 93 12.47 -1.66 -6.10
N PRO A 94 12.89 -2.76 -5.47
CA PRO A 94 12.92 -4.06 -6.16
C PRO A 94 11.51 -4.49 -6.57
N PRO A 95 11.36 -5.19 -7.71
CA PRO A 95 10.05 -5.65 -8.16
C PRO A 95 9.29 -6.48 -7.12
N TRP A 96 10.00 -7.38 -6.40
CA TRP A 96 9.37 -8.22 -5.38
C TRP A 96 8.81 -7.41 -4.22
N ALA A 97 9.55 -6.38 -3.76
CA ALA A 97 9.10 -5.50 -2.66
C ALA A 97 7.88 -4.69 -3.10
N MET A 98 7.92 -4.13 -4.30
CA MET A 98 6.80 -3.37 -4.85
C MET A 98 5.56 -4.25 -4.98
N LEU A 99 5.71 -5.45 -5.52
CA LEU A 99 4.61 -6.38 -5.72
C LEU A 99 3.93 -6.75 -4.39
N LEU A 100 4.73 -7.09 -3.37
CA LEU A 100 4.19 -7.46 -2.06
C LEU A 100 3.41 -6.32 -1.41
N VAL A 101 4.00 -5.13 -1.39
CA VAL A 101 3.35 -3.97 -0.76
C VAL A 101 2.12 -3.52 -1.54
N ALA A 102 2.17 -3.53 -2.87
CA ALA A 102 1.02 -3.23 -3.71
C ALA A 102 -0.10 -4.26 -3.52
N LYS A 103 0.23 -5.54 -3.41
CA LYS A 103 -0.77 -6.60 -3.14
C LYS A 103 -1.43 -6.40 -1.79
N MET A 104 -0.65 -6.08 -0.75
CA MET A 104 -1.21 -5.79 0.58
C MET A 104 -2.17 -4.60 0.54
N ALA A 105 -1.82 -3.54 -0.17
CA ALA A 105 -2.66 -2.36 -0.31
C ALA A 105 -3.95 -2.67 -1.08
N ASP A 106 -3.85 -3.44 -2.16
CA ASP A 106 -5.01 -3.90 -2.93
C ASP A 106 -5.97 -4.71 -2.05
N GLU A 107 -5.44 -5.66 -1.29
CA GLU A 107 -6.24 -6.47 -0.37
C GLU A 107 -6.91 -5.62 0.69
N ARG A 108 -6.17 -4.69 1.31
CA ARG A 108 -6.73 -3.79 2.32
C ARG A 108 -7.89 -2.96 1.74
N SER A 109 -7.75 -2.48 0.52
CA SER A 109 -8.81 -1.71 -0.14
C SER A 109 -10.09 -2.51 -0.33
N LYS A 110 -9.96 -3.84 -0.33
CA LYS A 110 -11.08 -4.79 -0.44
C LYS A 110 -11.47 -5.42 0.90
N GLY A 111 -10.96 -4.88 2.00
CA GLY A 111 -11.24 -5.41 3.34
C GLY A 111 -10.57 -6.74 3.66
N ARG A 112 -9.43 -7.03 3.01
CA ARG A 112 -8.69 -8.28 3.19
C ARG A 112 -7.28 -8.01 3.72
N ALA A 113 -6.63 -9.04 4.28
CA ALA A 113 -5.27 -8.95 4.80
C ALA A 113 -4.52 -10.28 4.67
N VAL A 114 -4.73 -11.01 3.57
CA VAL A 114 -4.20 -12.37 3.39
C VAL A 114 -2.68 -12.36 3.23
N MET A 115 -2.14 -11.53 2.35
CA MET A 115 -0.70 -11.47 2.09
C MET A 115 0.07 -11.02 3.32
N ARG A 116 -0.42 -10.00 4.03
CA ARG A 116 0.22 -9.50 5.24
C ARG A 116 0.26 -10.59 6.32
N LYS A 117 -0.82 -11.33 6.48
CA LYS A 117 -0.89 -12.43 7.42
C LYS A 117 0.10 -13.53 7.06
N TRP A 118 0.21 -13.91 5.79
CA TRP A 118 1.15 -14.91 5.33
C TRP A 118 2.61 -14.48 5.61
N LEU A 119 2.95 -13.23 5.35
CA LEU A 119 4.29 -12.72 5.63
C LEU A 119 4.61 -12.72 7.11
N GLN A 120 3.65 -12.37 7.96
CA GLN A 120 3.81 -12.44 9.42
C GLN A 120 4.04 -13.88 9.88
N GLU A 121 3.30 -14.83 9.32
CA GLU A 121 3.47 -16.26 9.63
C GLU A 121 4.84 -16.78 9.17
N LEU A 122 5.33 -16.34 8.02
CA LEU A 122 6.66 -16.72 7.51
C LEU A 122 7.79 -16.18 8.39
N ALA A 123 7.60 -15.01 8.99
CA ALA A 123 8.59 -14.41 9.89
C ALA A 123 8.69 -15.16 11.22
N ASP A 124 7.65 -15.90 11.63
CA ASP A 124 7.60 -16.71 12.82
C ASP A 124 8.12 -18.11 12.51
N GLU A 125 9.31 -18.45 13.03
CA GLU A 125 9.94 -19.76 12.81
C GLU A 125 9.53 -20.81 13.83
N GLU A 126 8.87 -20.41 14.93
CA GLU A 126 8.44 -21.34 15.97
C GLU A 126 7.32 -22.25 15.46
N GLY A 127 7.42 -23.52 15.84
CA GLY A 127 6.38 -24.51 15.49
C GLY A 127 6.44 -25.01 14.06
N ARG A 128 7.48 -24.66 13.30
CA ARG A 128 7.64 -25.21 11.95
C ARG A 128 8.01 -26.69 12.01
N PRO A 129 7.36 -27.54 11.19
CA PRO A 129 7.66 -28.98 11.20
C PRO A 129 9.03 -29.27 10.59
N THR A 130 9.74 -30.23 11.19
CA THR A 130 11.02 -30.72 10.67
C THR A 130 10.83 -31.90 9.71
N GLU A 131 9.69 -32.55 9.77
CA GLU A 131 9.30 -33.63 8.87
C GLU A 131 7.96 -33.33 8.25
N ILE A 132 7.83 -33.51 6.95
CA ILE A 132 6.62 -33.25 6.20
C ILE A 132 6.30 -34.47 5.35
N ASP A 133 5.19 -35.15 5.65
CA ASP A 133 4.73 -36.28 4.88
C ASP A 133 3.91 -35.78 3.68
N LEU A 134 4.28 -36.25 2.51
CA LEU A 134 3.61 -35.89 1.28
C LEU A 134 2.71 -37.03 0.81
N ASP A 135 1.48 -36.70 0.44
CA ASP A 135 0.57 -37.62 -0.22
C ASP A 135 0.80 -37.50 -1.74
N VAL A 136 1.34 -38.56 -2.34
CA VAL A 136 1.68 -38.60 -3.78
C VAL A 136 0.92 -39.68 -4.52
N ALA A 137 -0.14 -40.18 -3.93
CA ALA A 137 -0.98 -41.22 -4.53
C ALA A 137 -1.79 -40.74 -5.74
#